data_27b4ad9099a92506bc0765cceb46f002
#
_entry.id   27b4ad9099a92506bc0765cceb46f002
#
_cell.length_a   1.000
_cell.length_b   1.000
_cell.length_c   1.000
_cell.angle_alpha   90.00
_cell.angle_beta   90.00
_cell.angle_gamma   90.00
#
_symmetry.space_group_name_H-M   'P 1'
#
loop_
_entity.id
_entity.type
_entity.pdbx_description
1 polymer ?
#
loop_
_entity_poly.entity_id
_entity_poly.type
_entity_poly.pdbx_seq_one_letter_code
_entity_poly.pdbx_strand_id
1 'polypeptide(L)'
;QDMTQVSDTEQGGRPIGVKVMPKDLLTITVSCSTPELAAPFNLVNPDSESSVPQQYLVDNQGNINFPVLGEIHVGGLTKLEIENLIIDKLKVYLKEAPLVTVRIANYRISVLGEVAKPGSFVVSNEKINLLEALAMAGDLTIYGMRDNVKLIRTGQDNKQEIITFDLNKTETVMSPYYQLQQNDIVYVTPNKTKAKNSDIGVSTGLWISGVSVLLSITNLLLTILR
;
A
#
# COMPACT_ATOMS: atom_id res chain seq x y z
N GLN A 1 -14.66 -25.77 23.52
CA GLN A 1 -14.54 -24.89 24.70
C GLN A 1 -13.13 -25.00 25.24
N ASP A 2 -12.26 -24.14 24.80
CA ASP A 2 -11.11 -23.71 25.59
C ASP A 2 -10.62 -22.38 24.97
N MET A 3 -11.15 -21.31 25.58
CA MET A 3 -10.55 -19.99 25.37
C MET A 3 -9.36 -19.90 26.32
N THR A 4 -8.20 -20.26 25.83
CA THR A 4 -6.95 -20.03 26.54
C THR A 4 -6.71 -18.54 26.57
N GLN A 5 -6.77 -17.94 27.75
CA GLN A 5 -6.40 -16.57 28.00
C GLN A 5 -4.94 -16.36 27.58
N VAL A 6 -4.73 -15.51 26.60
CA VAL A 6 -3.41 -15.02 26.24
C VAL A 6 -2.98 -14.08 27.36
N SER A 7 -2.02 -14.51 28.17
CA SER A 7 -1.38 -13.68 29.18
C SER A 7 -0.68 -12.51 28.48
N ASP A 8 -1.01 -11.29 28.93
CA ASP A 8 -0.31 -10.05 28.59
C ASP A 8 1.19 -10.18 28.84
N THR A 9 1.94 -10.49 27.83
CA THR A 9 3.37 -10.21 27.82
C THR A 9 3.52 -8.89 27.08
N GLU A 10 3.61 -7.81 27.84
CA GLU A 10 3.98 -6.48 27.38
C GLU A 10 5.36 -6.52 26.69
N GLN A 11 5.35 -6.75 25.39
CA GLN A 11 6.34 -6.26 24.44
C GLN A 11 5.59 -5.69 23.22
N GLY A 12 4.65 -4.80 23.49
CA GLY A 12 4.15 -3.87 22.52
C GLY A 12 5.28 -2.94 22.13
N GLY A 13 6.04 -3.30 21.11
CA GLY A 13 6.90 -2.36 20.43
C GLY A 13 6.00 -1.16 20.07
N ARG A 14 6.38 0.05 20.55
CA ARG A 14 5.74 1.30 20.12
C ARG A 14 5.62 1.23 18.62
N PRO A 15 4.45 1.54 18.03
CA PRO A 15 4.31 1.54 16.58
C PRO A 15 5.44 2.42 16.04
N ILE A 16 6.36 1.83 15.32
CA ILE A 16 7.44 2.57 14.65
C ILE A 16 6.69 3.46 13.68
N GLY A 17 6.64 4.78 13.98
CA GLY A 17 5.91 5.73 13.16
C GLY A 17 6.39 5.61 11.72
N VAL A 18 5.45 5.64 10.77
CA VAL A 18 5.78 5.62 9.33
C VAL A 18 6.78 6.74 9.07
N LYS A 19 7.94 6.38 8.50
CA LYS A 19 8.99 7.32 8.12
C LYS A 19 8.75 7.82 6.71
N VAL A 20 8.96 9.12 6.52
CA VAL A 20 8.83 9.76 5.22
C VAL A 20 9.96 9.31 4.30
N MET A 21 9.61 9.00 3.07
CA MET A 21 10.53 8.55 2.01
C MET A 21 10.59 9.58 0.86
N PRO A 22 11.66 9.55 0.05
CA PRO A 22 11.69 10.29 -1.21
C PRO A 22 10.46 9.99 -2.08
N LYS A 23 9.91 11.02 -2.72
CA LYS A 23 8.67 11.01 -3.53
C LYS A 23 7.36 10.90 -2.74
N ASP A 24 7.41 10.93 -1.40
CA ASP A 24 6.20 11.14 -0.62
C ASP A 24 5.68 12.57 -0.85
N LEU A 25 4.36 12.70 -0.81
CA LEU A 25 3.68 13.97 -0.96
C LEU A 25 3.09 14.36 0.40
N LEU A 26 3.62 15.41 0.99
CA LEU A 26 3.21 15.86 2.32
C LEU A 26 2.24 17.03 2.22
N THR A 27 1.17 16.98 3.01
CA THR A 27 0.36 18.16 3.32
C THR A 27 0.77 18.63 4.71
N ILE A 28 1.22 19.88 4.81
CA ILE A 28 1.66 20.50 6.06
C ILE A 28 0.79 21.71 6.30
N THR A 29 0.15 21.74 7.47
CA THR A 29 -0.72 22.86 7.87
C THR A 29 -0.21 23.44 9.17
N VAL A 30 -0.05 24.77 9.20
CA VAL A 30 0.33 25.55 10.36
C VAL A 30 -0.90 26.30 10.87
N SER A 31 -1.21 26.20 12.15
CA SER A 31 -2.31 26.91 12.79
C SER A 31 -1.79 27.69 13.99
N CYS A 32 -2.26 28.94 14.13
CA CYS A 32 -1.95 29.84 15.23
C CYS A 32 -3.26 30.34 15.86
N SER A 33 -3.19 30.91 17.06
CA SER A 33 -4.36 31.57 17.70
C SER A 33 -4.88 32.72 16.84
N THR A 34 -3.98 33.40 16.13
CA THR A 34 -4.28 34.45 15.16
C THR A 34 -4.04 33.90 13.75
N PRO A 35 -5.10 33.61 12.96
CA PRO A 35 -4.97 32.96 11.64
C PRO A 35 -4.09 33.73 10.65
N GLU A 36 -4.06 35.05 10.70
CA GLU A 36 -3.25 35.92 9.83
C GLU A 36 -1.75 35.65 9.97
N LEU A 37 -1.30 35.25 11.19
CA LEU A 37 0.10 34.92 11.43
C LEU A 37 0.51 33.60 10.77
N ALA A 38 -0.44 32.69 10.57
CA ALA A 38 -0.20 31.40 9.93
C ALA A 38 -0.26 31.48 8.39
N ALA A 39 -0.92 32.50 7.83
CA ALA A 39 -1.17 32.63 6.39
C ALA A 39 0.10 32.54 5.52
N PRO A 40 1.26 33.15 5.87
CA PRO A 40 2.47 33.04 5.05
C PRO A 40 3.04 31.62 4.94
N PHE A 41 2.68 30.71 5.84
CA PHE A 41 3.15 29.33 5.91
C PHE A 41 2.19 28.34 5.26
N ASN A 42 0.94 28.77 5.00
CA ASN A 42 -0.13 27.94 4.41
C ASN A 42 -0.45 28.41 3.01
N LEU A 43 0.41 28.06 2.05
CA LEU A 43 0.12 28.38 0.67
C LEU A 43 -1.06 27.52 0.17
N VAL A 44 -1.94 28.15 -0.60
CA VAL A 44 -3.06 27.48 -1.26
C VAL A 44 -2.69 27.27 -2.71
N ASN A 45 -3.08 26.15 -3.29
CA ASN A 45 -2.84 25.91 -4.72
C ASN A 45 -3.70 26.88 -5.55
N PRO A 46 -3.09 27.81 -6.32
CA PRO A 46 -3.84 28.83 -7.06
C PRO A 46 -4.69 28.24 -8.20
N ASP A 47 -4.37 27.03 -8.65
CA ASP A 47 -5.07 26.35 -9.75
C ASP A 47 -6.29 25.53 -9.29
N SER A 48 -6.59 25.50 -8.00
CA SER A 48 -7.76 24.77 -7.48
C SER A 48 -8.89 25.72 -7.11
N GLU A 49 -10.08 25.48 -7.63
CA GLU A 49 -11.31 26.20 -7.27
C GLU A 49 -11.70 26.04 -5.78
N SER A 50 -11.15 25.04 -5.10
CA SER A 50 -11.26 24.82 -3.67
C SER A 50 -9.93 25.14 -2.97
N SER A 51 -10.00 25.76 -1.79
CA SER A 51 -8.83 26.12 -0.95
C SER A 51 -8.08 24.87 -0.46
N VAL A 52 -7.50 24.10 -1.41
CA VAL A 52 -6.73 22.91 -1.09
C VAL A 52 -5.33 23.35 -0.65
N PRO A 53 -4.85 22.94 0.54
CA PRO A 53 -3.51 23.24 0.99
C PRO A 53 -2.46 22.77 -0.02
N GLN A 54 -1.41 23.53 -0.19
CA GLN A 54 -0.28 23.15 -1.04
C GLN A 54 0.34 21.85 -0.51
N GLN A 55 0.69 20.97 -1.44
CA GLN A 55 1.41 19.73 -1.14
C GLN A 55 2.89 19.89 -1.44
N TYR A 56 3.72 19.28 -0.63
CA TYR A 56 5.18 19.33 -0.71
C TYR A 56 5.72 17.98 -1.12
N LEU A 57 6.32 17.90 -2.30
CA LEU A 57 6.97 16.68 -2.78
C LEU A 57 8.35 16.55 -2.11
N VAL A 58 8.59 15.42 -1.48
CA VAL A 58 9.90 15.06 -0.93
C VAL A 58 10.82 14.69 -2.09
N ASP A 59 11.94 15.40 -2.21
CA ASP A 59 12.92 15.17 -3.27
C ASP A 59 13.76 13.89 -3.05
N ASN A 60 14.69 13.61 -3.95
CA ASN A 60 15.52 12.40 -3.87
C ASN A 60 16.54 12.45 -2.71
N GLN A 61 16.84 13.63 -2.17
CA GLN A 61 17.70 13.85 -1.01
C GLN A 61 16.91 13.83 0.31
N GLY A 62 15.58 13.72 0.25
CA GLY A 62 14.72 13.73 1.42
C GLY A 62 14.35 15.13 1.89
N ASN A 63 14.45 16.15 1.03
CA ASN A 63 14.14 17.53 1.38
C ASN A 63 12.79 17.97 0.82
N ILE A 64 12.18 18.95 1.47
CA ILE A 64 11.04 19.72 0.96
C ILE A 64 11.40 21.20 0.96
N ASN A 65 10.77 21.97 0.06
CA ASN A 65 10.88 23.43 0.07
C ASN A 65 9.65 24.02 0.75
N PHE A 66 9.81 24.46 2.01
CA PHE A 66 8.70 24.97 2.82
C PHE A 66 8.70 26.52 2.82
N PRO A 67 7.52 27.17 2.72
CA PRO A 67 7.42 28.63 2.68
C PRO A 67 8.13 29.28 3.85
N VAL A 68 8.83 30.39 3.59
CA VAL A 68 9.59 31.19 4.56
C VAL A 68 10.80 30.47 5.15
N LEU A 69 10.70 29.15 5.45
CA LEU A 69 11.78 28.36 6.04
C LEU A 69 12.79 27.83 5.02
N GLY A 70 12.41 27.81 3.72
CA GLY A 70 13.26 27.27 2.65
C GLY A 70 13.35 25.74 2.70
N GLU A 71 14.51 25.21 2.36
CA GLU A 71 14.77 23.77 2.31
C GLU A 71 14.85 23.15 3.71
N ILE A 72 14.08 22.06 3.91
CA ILE A 72 14.02 21.31 5.17
C ILE A 72 14.20 19.82 4.86
N HIS A 73 15.13 19.16 5.53
CA HIS A 73 15.32 17.72 5.44
C HIS A 73 14.26 16.99 6.30
N VAL A 74 13.44 16.16 5.64
CA VAL A 74 12.34 15.39 6.26
C VAL A 74 12.46 13.88 6.00
N GLY A 75 13.34 13.47 5.11
CA GLY A 75 13.56 12.08 4.76
C GLY A 75 14.02 11.24 5.96
N GLY A 76 13.41 10.10 6.17
CA GLY A 76 13.71 9.21 7.30
C GLY A 76 13.13 9.64 8.64
N LEU A 77 12.49 10.81 8.72
CA LEU A 77 11.79 11.29 9.91
C LEU A 77 10.35 10.78 9.94
N THR A 78 9.81 10.61 11.13
CA THR A 78 8.39 10.38 11.35
C THR A 78 7.61 11.70 11.27
N LYS A 79 6.30 11.64 11.09
CA LYS A 79 5.44 12.85 11.08
C LYS A 79 5.63 13.72 12.32
N LEU A 80 5.67 13.10 13.50
CA LEU A 80 5.86 13.81 14.76
C LEU A 80 7.23 14.54 14.84
N GLU A 81 8.28 13.90 14.33
CA GLU A 81 9.60 14.53 14.28
C GLU A 81 9.61 15.71 13.32
N ILE A 82 8.91 15.62 12.17
CA ILE A 82 8.77 16.72 11.21
C ILE A 82 7.94 17.86 11.81
N GLU A 83 6.82 17.57 12.49
CA GLU A 83 6.01 18.56 13.19
C GLU A 83 6.84 19.34 14.19
N ASN A 84 7.59 18.65 15.06
CA ASN A 84 8.46 19.27 16.04
C ASN A 84 9.57 20.11 15.37
N LEU A 85 10.22 19.59 14.32
CA LEU A 85 11.25 20.30 13.56
C LEU A 85 10.73 21.62 12.98
N ILE A 86 9.52 21.61 12.40
CA ILE A 86 8.89 22.80 11.83
C ILE A 86 8.49 23.78 12.94
N ILE A 87 7.89 23.29 14.04
CA ILE A 87 7.54 24.11 15.20
C ILE A 87 8.79 24.85 15.72
N ASP A 88 9.92 24.14 15.90
CA ASP A 88 11.16 24.75 16.40
C ASP A 88 11.70 25.84 15.45
N LYS A 89 11.64 25.59 14.14
CA LYS A 89 12.05 26.60 13.15
C LYS A 89 11.11 27.81 13.11
N LEU A 90 9.80 27.60 13.32
CA LEU A 90 8.80 28.68 13.31
C LEU A 90 8.85 29.57 14.55
N LYS A 91 9.41 29.14 15.69
CA LYS A 91 9.58 29.94 16.91
C LYS A 91 10.34 31.25 16.69
N VAL A 92 11.18 31.32 15.67
CA VAL A 92 11.90 32.55 15.32
C VAL A 92 11.00 33.61 14.71
N TYR A 93 9.92 33.16 14.03
CA TYR A 93 8.99 34.03 13.28
C TYR A 93 7.70 34.31 14.06
N LEU A 94 7.31 33.37 14.92
CA LEU A 94 6.05 33.43 15.66
C LEU A 94 6.31 33.62 17.17
N LYS A 95 5.61 34.56 17.78
CA LYS A 95 5.70 34.81 19.22
C LYS A 95 5.01 33.75 20.06
N GLU A 96 4.10 33.02 19.46
CA GLU A 96 3.35 31.92 20.08
C GLU A 96 3.74 30.59 19.42
N ALA A 97 3.58 29.47 20.15
CA ALA A 97 3.85 28.14 19.60
C ALA A 97 2.73 27.76 18.62
N PRO A 98 3.04 27.56 17.32
CA PRO A 98 2.06 27.12 16.35
C PRO A 98 1.70 25.64 16.55
N LEU A 99 0.50 25.25 16.13
CA LEU A 99 0.16 23.87 15.89
C LEU A 99 0.53 23.52 14.45
N VAL A 100 1.38 22.52 14.28
CA VAL A 100 1.77 22.00 12.97
C VAL A 100 1.20 20.61 12.81
N THR A 101 0.57 20.34 11.68
CA THR A 101 0.02 19.02 11.34
C THR A 101 0.63 18.56 10.03
N VAL A 102 1.21 17.37 10.03
CA VAL A 102 1.80 16.73 8.84
C VAL A 102 0.99 15.50 8.45
N ARG A 103 0.63 15.39 7.17
CA ARG A 103 -0.06 14.23 6.59
C ARG A 103 0.63 13.78 5.31
N ILE A 104 0.63 12.48 5.05
CA ILE A 104 1.10 11.90 3.77
C ILE A 104 -0.10 11.82 2.83
N ALA A 105 -0.15 12.70 1.83
CA ALA A 105 -1.28 12.82 0.92
C ALA A 105 -1.40 11.65 -0.07
N ASN A 106 -0.28 11.02 -0.42
CA ASN A 106 -0.22 9.91 -1.38
C ASN A 106 -0.02 8.54 -0.71
N TYR A 107 -0.45 8.37 0.56
CA TYR A 107 -0.32 7.08 1.23
C TYR A 107 -1.13 6.02 0.47
N ARG A 108 -0.42 5.07 -0.12
CA ARG A 108 -1.01 3.99 -0.92
C ARG A 108 -0.30 2.67 -0.67
N ILE A 109 -1.04 1.57 -0.86
CA ILE A 109 -0.52 0.21 -0.95
C ILE A 109 -0.98 -0.40 -2.26
N SER A 110 -0.32 -1.45 -2.73
CA SER A 110 -0.73 -2.20 -3.91
C SER A 110 -1.03 -3.64 -3.55
N VAL A 111 -2.13 -4.18 -4.07
CA VAL A 111 -2.49 -5.58 -3.89
C VAL A 111 -2.61 -6.23 -5.26
N LEU A 112 -1.84 -7.27 -5.50
CA LEU A 112 -1.69 -7.93 -6.79
C LEU A 112 -1.85 -9.45 -6.67
N GLY A 113 -1.97 -10.12 -7.82
CA GLY A 113 -2.07 -11.58 -7.89
C GLY A 113 -3.52 -12.07 -7.78
N GLU A 114 -3.73 -13.16 -7.06
CA GLU A 114 -5.03 -13.85 -6.98
C GLU A 114 -5.98 -13.25 -5.96
N VAL A 115 -6.39 -12.01 -6.19
CA VAL A 115 -7.43 -11.27 -5.46
C VAL A 115 -8.56 -10.87 -6.40
N ALA A 116 -9.73 -10.57 -5.84
CA ALA A 116 -10.91 -10.23 -6.65
C ALA A 116 -10.72 -8.93 -7.45
N LYS A 117 -10.03 -7.94 -6.87
CA LYS A 117 -9.80 -6.61 -7.47
C LYS A 117 -8.34 -6.17 -7.25
N PRO A 118 -7.40 -6.66 -8.09
CA PRO A 118 -6.03 -6.21 -7.98
C PRO A 118 -5.91 -4.73 -8.35
N GLY A 119 -5.05 -3.99 -7.64
CA GLY A 119 -4.87 -2.56 -7.87
C GLY A 119 -4.03 -1.88 -6.81
N SER A 120 -3.92 -0.55 -6.95
CA SER A 120 -3.31 0.32 -5.94
C SER A 120 -4.41 1.07 -5.20
N PHE A 121 -4.36 1.05 -3.87
CA PHE A 121 -5.38 1.59 -2.99
C PHE A 121 -4.81 2.73 -2.16
N VAL A 122 -5.52 3.87 -2.15
CA VAL A 122 -5.19 5.01 -1.29
C VAL A 122 -5.76 4.76 0.11
N VAL A 123 -4.95 4.99 1.14
CA VAL A 123 -5.29 4.76 2.54
C VAL A 123 -5.36 6.11 3.26
N SER A 124 -6.57 6.60 3.50
CA SER A 124 -6.81 7.94 4.06
C SER A 124 -6.31 8.09 5.51
N ASN A 125 -6.28 7.00 6.27
CA ASN A 125 -5.88 7.02 7.69
C ASN A 125 -4.38 6.79 7.89
N GLU A 126 -3.61 6.63 6.81
CA GLU A 126 -2.16 6.33 6.83
C GLU A 126 -1.80 5.13 7.74
N LYS A 127 -2.77 4.27 7.98
CA LYS A 127 -2.63 3.05 8.77
C LYS A 127 -3.50 1.97 8.18
N ILE A 128 -2.89 0.84 7.81
CA ILE A 128 -3.57 -0.31 7.24
C ILE A 128 -2.79 -1.57 7.57
N ASN A 129 -3.47 -2.65 7.85
CA ASN A 129 -2.85 -3.96 8.05
C ASN A 129 -3.05 -4.87 6.82
N LEU A 130 -2.36 -6.01 6.83
CA LEU A 130 -2.38 -6.97 5.73
C LEU A 130 -3.80 -7.45 5.38
N LEU A 131 -4.62 -7.77 6.38
CA LEU A 131 -5.99 -8.27 6.15
C LEU A 131 -6.91 -7.15 5.64
N GLU A 132 -6.77 -5.93 6.15
CA GLU A 132 -7.52 -4.77 5.61
C GLU A 132 -7.17 -4.50 4.16
N ALA A 133 -5.88 -4.62 3.79
CA ALA A 133 -5.44 -4.47 2.41
C ALA A 133 -6.06 -5.53 1.48
N LEU A 134 -6.10 -6.78 1.93
CA LEU A 134 -6.75 -7.87 1.19
C LEU A 134 -8.27 -7.65 1.10
N ALA A 135 -8.91 -7.14 2.16
CA ALA A 135 -10.33 -6.80 2.15
C ALA A 135 -10.65 -5.67 1.15
N MET A 136 -9.79 -4.63 1.04
CA MET A 136 -9.93 -3.59 0.01
C MET A 136 -9.84 -4.16 -1.40
N ALA A 137 -9.03 -5.20 -1.61
CA ALA A 137 -8.91 -5.92 -2.87
C ALA A 137 -10.03 -6.96 -3.09
N GLY A 138 -11.02 -7.06 -2.19
CA GLY A 138 -12.15 -7.98 -2.28
C GLY A 138 -11.83 -9.43 -1.93
N ASP A 139 -10.79 -9.63 -1.10
CA ASP A 139 -10.25 -10.93 -0.66
C ASP A 139 -9.60 -11.75 -1.80
N LEU A 140 -9.01 -12.87 -1.42
CA LEU A 140 -8.40 -13.84 -2.32
C LEU A 140 -9.46 -14.54 -3.18
N THR A 141 -9.11 -14.80 -4.44
CA THR A 141 -9.93 -15.70 -5.26
C THR A 141 -9.79 -17.15 -4.77
N ILE A 142 -10.64 -18.06 -5.28
CA ILE A 142 -10.55 -19.51 -5.00
C ILE A 142 -9.20 -20.13 -5.46
N TYR A 143 -8.45 -19.41 -6.28
CA TYR A 143 -7.14 -19.81 -6.78
C TYR A 143 -5.99 -19.19 -5.99
N GLY A 144 -6.25 -18.26 -5.07
CA GLY A 144 -5.26 -17.62 -4.23
C GLY A 144 -4.77 -18.52 -3.12
N MET A 145 -3.46 -18.62 -2.93
CA MET A 145 -2.83 -19.40 -1.87
C MET A 145 -2.79 -18.58 -0.58
N ARG A 146 -3.57 -18.99 0.43
CA ARG A 146 -3.62 -18.33 1.75
C ARG A 146 -2.34 -18.54 2.57
N ASP A 147 -1.60 -19.59 2.30
CA ASP A 147 -0.34 -19.96 2.92
C ASP A 147 0.88 -19.32 2.24
N ASN A 148 0.68 -18.55 1.15
CA ASN A 148 1.76 -17.94 0.38
C ASN A 148 1.38 -16.54 -0.11
N VAL A 149 1.12 -15.65 0.84
CA VAL A 149 0.93 -14.21 0.58
C VAL A 149 2.25 -13.49 0.83
N LYS A 150 2.75 -12.77 -0.15
CA LYS A 150 4.05 -12.08 -0.08
C LYS A 150 3.82 -10.59 0.13
N LEU A 151 4.53 -10.03 1.09
CA LEU A 151 4.73 -8.61 1.23
C LEU A 151 6.08 -8.23 0.62
N ILE A 152 6.09 -7.31 -0.29
CA ILE A 152 7.30 -6.73 -0.88
C ILE A 152 7.39 -5.30 -0.38
N ARG A 153 8.42 -5.02 0.40
CA ARG A 153 8.70 -3.72 1.00
C ARG A 153 10.02 -3.17 0.50
N THR A 154 10.05 -1.92 0.11
CA THR A 154 11.30 -1.23 -0.25
C THR A 154 11.81 -0.46 0.96
N GLY A 155 13.01 -0.80 1.43
CA GLY A 155 13.67 -0.11 2.54
C GLY A 155 14.25 1.24 2.13
N GLN A 156 14.75 2.00 3.12
CA GLN A 156 15.36 3.33 2.90
C GLN A 156 16.61 3.30 2.01
N ASP A 157 17.33 2.19 2.00
CA ASP A 157 18.49 1.93 1.13
C ASP A 157 18.11 1.44 -0.28
N ASN A 158 16.84 1.55 -0.63
CA ASN A 158 16.25 1.08 -1.90
C ASN A 158 16.36 -0.44 -2.14
N LYS A 159 16.69 -1.21 -1.08
CA LYS A 159 16.65 -2.67 -1.14
C LYS A 159 15.24 -3.18 -0.91
N GLN A 160 14.88 -4.21 -1.66
CA GLN A 160 13.59 -4.87 -1.50
C GLN A 160 13.71 -6.03 -0.52
N GLU A 161 12.80 -6.08 0.43
CA GLU A 161 12.60 -7.18 1.36
C GLU A 161 11.31 -7.91 1.00
N ILE A 162 11.36 -9.24 0.95
CA ILE A 162 10.19 -10.08 0.65
C ILE A 162 9.89 -10.93 1.87
N ILE A 163 8.71 -10.70 2.46
CA ILE A 163 8.20 -11.43 3.60
C ILE A 163 7.04 -12.32 3.14
N THR A 164 7.03 -13.59 3.50
CA THR A 164 5.94 -14.51 3.18
C THR A 164 5.07 -14.74 4.40
N PHE A 165 3.76 -14.55 4.25
CA PHE A 165 2.73 -14.79 5.26
C PHE A 165 1.92 -16.04 4.95
N ASP A 166 1.55 -16.77 6.00
CA ASP A 166 0.53 -17.80 5.98
C ASP A 166 -0.69 -17.29 6.75
N LEU A 167 -1.75 -16.92 6.02
CA LEU A 167 -2.98 -16.37 6.63
C LEU A 167 -3.75 -17.41 7.48
N ASN A 168 -3.38 -18.68 7.42
CA ASN A 168 -3.99 -19.73 8.24
C ASN A 168 -3.36 -19.78 9.66
N LYS A 169 -2.29 -19.01 9.88
CA LYS A 169 -1.55 -19.00 11.14
C LYS A 169 -1.78 -17.71 11.92
N THR A 170 -1.96 -17.84 13.22
CA THR A 170 -2.14 -16.69 14.13
C THR A 170 -0.89 -15.81 14.23
N GLU A 171 0.30 -16.40 14.05
CA GLU A 171 1.58 -15.69 14.05
C GLU A 171 1.65 -14.59 13.00
N THR A 172 0.88 -14.69 11.92
CA THR A 172 0.76 -13.64 10.89
C THR A 172 0.33 -12.32 11.49
N VAL A 173 -0.65 -12.33 12.39
CA VAL A 173 -1.17 -11.11 13.04
C VAL A 173 -0.18 -10.53 14.05
N MET A 174 0.68 -11.38 14.63
CA MET A 174 1.72 -11.00 15.59
C MET A 174 3.01 -10.50 14.90
N SER A 175 3.11 -10.64 13.59
CA SER A 175 4.30 -10.23 12.84
C SER A 175 4.51 -8.71 12.89
N PRO A 176 5.75 -8.21 13.06
CA PRO A 176 6.06 -6.78 12.94
C PRO A 176 5.77 -6.21 11.56
N TYR A 177 5.67 -7.07 10.54
CA TYR A 177 5.33 -6.71 9.16
C TYR A 177 3.83 -6.75 8.87
N TYR A 178 3.00 -7.11 9.84
CA TYR A 178 1.55 -7.15 9.67
C TYR A 178 0.95 -5.78 9.38
N GLN A 179 1.50 -4.72 9.98
CA GLN A 179 1.19 -3.33 9.63
C GLN A 179 1.94 -2.96 8.36
N LEU A 180 1.18 -2.57 7.34
CA LEU A 180 1.73 -2.16 6.06
C LEU A 180 2.26 -0.73 6.12
N GLN A 181 3.24 -0.44 5.25
CA GLN A 181 3.84 0.88 5.09
C GLN A 181 3.50 1.45 3.70
N GLN A 182 3.80 2.74 3.54
CA GLN A 182 3.69 3.44 2.26
C GLN A 182 4.42 2.67 1.15
N ASN A 183 3.77 2.51 0.00
CA ASN A 183 4.25 1.81 -1.18
C ASN A 183 4.50 0.29 -1.03
N ASP A 184 4.05 -0.33 0.06
CA ASP A 184 4.06 -1.79 0.19
C ASP A 184 3.26 -2.46 -0.93
N ILE A 185 3.77 -3.61 -1.40
CA ILE A 185 3.08 -4.45 -2.37
C ILE A 185 2.74 -5.79 -1.71
N VAL A 186 1.45 -6.10 -1.66
CA VAL A 186 0.93 -7.41 -1.24
C VAL A 186 0.67 -8.24 -2.49
N TYR A 187 1.33 -9.38 -2.61
CA TYR A 187 1.17 -10.28 -3.74
C TYR A 187 0.61 -11.63 -3.30
N VAL A 188 -0.57 -11.97 -3.80
CA VAL A 188 -1.20 -13.27 -3.55
C VAL A 188 -0.79 -14.25 -4.63
N THR A 189 -0.09 -15.32 -4.24
CA THR A 189 0.43 -16.32 -5.17
C THR A 189 -0.72 -17.19 -5.71
N PRO A 190 -0.78 -17.44 -7.04
CA PRO A 190 -1.75 -18.35 -7.62
C PRO A 190 -1.42 -19.81 -7.27
N ASN A 191 -2.45 -20.64 -7.13
CA ASN A 191 -2.27 -22.08 -6.93
C ASN A 191 -1.82 -22.77 -8.22
N LYS A 192 -1.33 -24.03 -8.07
CA LYS A 192 -0.80 -24.82 -9.19
C LYS A 192 -1.86 -25.12 -10.28
N THR A 193 -3.14 -25.17 -9.93
CA THR A 193 -4.22 -25.44 -10.89
C THR A 193 -4.37 -24.29 -11.87
N LYS A 194 -4.32 -23.03 -11.40
CA LYS A 194 -4.38 -21.87 -12.29
C LYS A 194 -3.11 -21.74 -13.13
N ALA A 195 -1.94 -22.00 -12.55
CA ALA A 195 -0.68 -21.99 -13.29
C ALA A 195 -0.70 -23.00 -14.45
N LYS A 196 -1.23 -24.22 -14.24
CA LYS A 196 -1.39 -25.23 -15.30
C LYS A 196 -2.42 -24.84 -16.35
N ASN A 197 -3.54 -24.23 -15.93
CA ASN A 197 -4.59 -23.84 -16.88
C ASN A 197 -4.16 -22.70 -17.81
N SER A 198 -3.21 -21.87 -17.41
CA SER A 198 -2.63 -20.86 -18.30
C SER A 198 -1.70 -21.45 -19.37
N ASP A 199 -1.15 -22.66 -19.13
CA ASP A 199 -0.30 -23.40 -20.10
C ASP A 199 -1.13 -24.28 -21.05
N ILE A 200 -2.43 -24.54 -20.73
CA ILE A 200 -3.35 -25.22 -21.65
C ILE A 200 -3.77 -24.21 -22.72
N GLY A 201 -2.84 -23.96 -23.64
CA GLY A 201 -3.07 -23.06 -24.76
C GLY A 201 -4.17 -23.55 -25.70
N VAL A 202 -4.52 -22.68 -26.63
CA VAL A 202 -5.52 -22.87 -27.71
C VAL A 202 -5.31 -24.20 -28.48
N SER A 203 -4.09 -24.77 -28.48
CA SER A 203 -3.73 -26.03 -29.11
C SER A 203 -4.52 -27.24 -28.60
N THR A 204 -4.78 -27.33 -27.28
CA THR A 204 -5.50 -28.49 -26.70
C THR A 204 -6.97 -28.49 -27.12
N GLY A 205 -7.61 -27.31 -27.18
CA GLY A 205 -8.96 -27.15 -27.69
C GLY A 205 -9.09 -27.53 -29.17
N LEU A 206 -8.08 -27.18 -29.97
CA LEU A 206 -8.01 -27.52 -31.40
C LEU A 206 -7.88 -29.03 -31.62
N TRP A 207 -7.10 -29.75 -30.82
CA TRP A 207 -6.96 -31.20 -30.90
C TRP A 207 -8.28 -31.90 -30.57
N ILE A 208 -9.00 -31.51 -29.53
CA ILE A 208 -10.29 -32.07 -29.14
C ILE A 208 -11.32 -31.84 -30.25
N SER A 209 -11.35 -30.62 -30.81
CA SER A 209 -12.23 -30.28 -31.93
C SER A 209 -11.90 -31.07 -33.18
N GLY A 210 -10.63 -31.27 -33.51
CA GLY A 210 -10.18 -32.08 -34.65
C GLY A 210 -10.59 -33.54 -34.54
N VAL A 211 -10.46 -34.16 -33.36
CA VAL A 211 -10.90 -35.56 -33.11
C VAL A 211 -12.42 -35.67 -33.24
N SER A 212 -13.20 -34.72 -32.75
CA SER A 212 -14.67 -34.72 -32.86
C SER A 212 -15.12 -34.64 -34.32
N VAL A 213 -14.47 -33.84 -35.15
CA VAL A 213 -14.78 -33.73 -36.59
C VAL A 213 -14.45 -35.03 -37.30
N LEU A 214 -13.29 -35.67 -37.02
CA LEU A 214 -12.93 -36.96 -37.59
C LEU A 214 -13.94 -38.06 -37.23
N LEU A 215 -14.39 -38.14 -35.97
CA LEU A 215 -15.42 -39.08 -35.53
C LEU A 215 -16.76 -38.83 -36.23
N SER A 216 -17.13 -37.59 -36.47
CA SER A 216 -18.36 -37.23 -37.19
C SER A 216 -18.32 -37.66 -38.66
N ILE A 217 -17.16 -37.44 -39.31
CA ILE A 217 -16.95 -37.87 -40.72
C ILE A 217 -16.98 -39.39 -40.86
N THR A 218 -16.31 -40.13 -39.94
CA THR A 218 -16.36 -41.62 -39.96
C THR A 218 -17.74 -42.15 -39.73
N ASN A 219 -18.53 -41.55 -38.86
CA ASN A 219 -19.92 -41.99 -38.61
C ASN A 219 -20.83 -41.71 -39.81
N LEU A 220 -20.62 -40.57 -40.51
CA LEU A 220 -21.33 -40.25 -41.74
C LEU A 220 -21.01 -41.24 -42.87
N LEU A 221 -19.74 -41.58 -43.05
CA LEU A 221 -19.30 -42.55 -44.06
C LEU A 221 -19.89 -43.94 -43.81
N LEU A 222 -19.90 -44.40 -42.56
CA LEU A 222 -20.52 -45.69 -42.18
C LEU A 222 -22.03 -45.69 -42.43
N THR A 223 -22.70 -44.55 -42.32
CA THR A 223 -24.14 -44.44 -42.56
C THR A 223 -24.48 -44.46 -44.05
N ILE A 224 -23.60 -43.93 -44.92
CA ILE A 224 -23.80 -43.89 -46.38
C ILE A 224 -23.44 -45.24 -47.04
N LEU A 225 -22.49 -46.00 -46.46
CA LEU A 225 -22.02 -47.28 -46.98
C LEU A 225 -22.87 -48.47 -46.51
N ARG A 226 -23.85 -48.26 -45.66
CA ARG A 226 -24.80 -49.29 -45.17
C ARG A 226 -26.11 -49.15 -45.88
#